data_f456de4d17826a40ae56db84528f05d6
#
_entry.id   f456de4d17826a40ae56db84528f05d6
#
_cell.length_a   1.000
_cell.length_b   1.000
_cell.length_c   1.000
_cell.angle_alpha   90.00
_cell.angle_beta   90.00
_cell.angle_gamma   90.00
#
_symmetry.space_group_name_H-M   'P 1'
#
loop_
_entity.id
_entity.type
_entity.pdbx_description
1 polymer ?
#
loop_
_entity_poly.entity_id
_entity_poly.type
_entity_poly.pdbx_seq_one_letter_code
_entity_poly.pdbx_strand_id
1 'polypeptide(L)'
;MKKLTLLLFCIITAANAQQPDTAKPQRPARKPDPSLAPITDEPGLPRVLLIGDSISMGYTLPTREVLKGKANLHRIPTNGGSTRDGVAKIESWLGSGKWDVIHFNWGLHDLKHFKDGKMDPNAPQVSNPEEYEKNLRELVKRMKATGAKLIFATTTPVPDGSSGRVAGDDAKYNAVAARVTKDLGVSIDDLHALCVPKLADWQLPQNVHFKPEGYRALAEKVAAEIEAALKK
;
A
#
# COMPACT_ATOMS: atom_id res chain seq x y z
N MET A 1 56.38 -8.11 -76.81
CA MET A 1 55.57 -6.95 -76.41
C MET A 1 54.48 -7.43 -75.46
N LYS A 2 54.70 -7.26 -74.15
CA LYS A 2 53.71 -7.72 -73.09
C LYS A 2 53.03 -6.45 -72.59
N LYS A 3 51.66 -6.44 -72.73
CA LYS A 3 50.78 -5.35 -72.20
C LYS A 3 50.52 -5.59 -70.74
N LEU A 4 50.92 -4.63 -69.91
CA LEU A 4 50.67 -4.64 -68.49
C LEU A 4 49.33 -3.91 -68.24
N THR A 5 48.30 -4.60 -67.77
CA THR A 5 47.00 -4.02 -67.44
C THR A 5 47.02 -3.67 -65.95
N LEU A 6 46.92 -2.39 -65.66
CA LEU A 6 46.86 -1.83 -64.30
C LEU A 6 45.43 -1.87 -63.81
N LEU A 7 45.08 -2.71 -62.77
CA LEU A 7 43.79 -2.74 -62.11
C LEU A 7 43.81 -1.68 -61.00
N LEU A 8 42.92 -0.67 -61.09
CA LEU A 8 42.74 0.35 -60.08
C LEU A 8 41.70 -0.19 -59.07
N PHE A 9 42.11 -0.45 -57.84
CA PHE A 9 41.22 -0.83 -56.75
C PHE A 9 40.66 0.46 -56.08
N CYS A 10 39.37 0.75 -56.27
CA CYS A 10 38.68 1.78 -55.54
C CYS A 10 38.26 1.22 -54.17
N ILE A 11 38.89 1.71 -53.09
CA ILE A 11 38.47 1.43 -51.71
C ILE A 11 37.32 2.39 -51.37
N ILE A 12 36.11 1.87 -51.28
CA ILE A 12 34.97 2.63 -50.77
C ILE A 12 34.97 2.51 -49.23
N THR A 13 35.37 3.56 -48.55
CA THR A 13 35.22 3.69 -47.10
C THR A 13 33.76 4.04 -46.79
N ALA A 14 32.99 3.05 -46.27
CA ALA A 14 31.67 3.30 -45.73
C ALA A 14 31.81 4.09 -44.42
N ALA A 15 31.43 5.35 -44.42
CA ALA A 15 31.31 6.16 -43.20
C ALA A 15 30.05 5.66 -42.45
N ASN A 16 30.27 5.04 -41.29
CA ASN A 16 29.21 4.64 -40.37
C ASN A 16 28.67 5.91 -39.69
N ALA A 17 27.60 6.48 -40.19
CA ALA A 17 26.89 7.56 -39.53
C ALA A 17 26.16 7.01 -38.30
N GLN A 18 26.76 7.19 -37.12
CA GLN A 18 26.09 6.94 -35.84
C GLN A 18 24.94 7.92 -35.70
N GLN A 19 23.71 7.40 -35.71
CA GLN A 19 22.51 8.18 -35.36
C GLN A 19 22.66 8.69 -33.91
N PRO A 20 22.33 9.95 -33.63
CA PRO A 20 22.34 10.46 -32.27
C PRO A 20 21.26 9.73 -31.48
N ASP A 21 21.67 9.17 -30.35
CA ASP A 21 20.81 8.52 -29.35
C ASP A 21 19.79 9.57 -28.84
N THR A 22 18.55 9.48 -29.30
CA THR A 22 17.47 10.36 -28.83
C THR A 22 17.14 9.95 -27.41
N ALA A 23 17.78 10.56 -26.44
CA ALA A 23 17.48 10.40 -25.02
C ALA A 23 15.97 10.61 -24.80
N LYS A 24 15.29 9.56 -24.34
CA LYS A 24 13.87 9.66 -23.97
C LYS A 24 13.70 10.78 -22.95
N PRO A 25 12.70 11.65 -23.08
CA PRO A 25 12.49 12.74 -22.14
C PRO A 25 12.35 12.16 -20.73
N GLN A 26 13.23 12.55 -19.82
CA GLN A 26 13.17 12.17 -18.42
C GLN A 26 11.85 12.70 -17.84
N ARG A 27 11.01 11.78 -17.36
CA ARG A 27 9.79 12.13 -16.65
C ARG A 27 10.19 13.00 -15.44
N PRO A 28 9.58 14.18 -15.24
CA PRO A 28 9.92 15.01 -14.09
C PRO A 28 9.74 14.20 -12.79
N ALA A 29 10.69 14.34 -11.87
CA ALA A 29 10.65 13.65 -10.58
C ALA A 29 9.31 13.94 -9.88
N ARG A 30 8.56 12.88 -9.55
CA ARG A 30 7.28 13.02 -8.88
C ARG A 30 7.53 13.63 -7.49
N LYS A 31 6.81 14.70 -7.15
CA LYS A 31 6.88 15.28 -5.80
C LYS A 31 6.62 14.19 -4.75
N PRO A 32 7.39 14.16 -3.63
CA PRO A 32 7.13 13.21 -2.55
C PRO A 32 5.68 13.31 -2.06
N ASP A 33 5.07 12.16 -1.76
CA ASP A 33 3.71 12.13 -1.21
C ASP A 33 3.72 12.67 0.23
N PRO A 34 2.98 13.75 0.53
CA PRO A 34 3.00 14.37 1.86
C PRO A 34 2.47 13.44 2.97
N SER A 35 1.67 12.43 2.64
CA SER A 35 1.22 11.43 3.62
C SER A 35 2.37 10.62 4.21
N LEU A 36 3.44 10.43 3.45
CA LEU A 36 4.65 9.68 3.84
C LEU A 36 5.67 10.54 4.61
N ALA A 37 5.46 11.85 4.69
CA ALA A 37 6.37 12.72 5.43
C ALA A 37 6.36 12.36 6.93
N PRO A 38 7.56 12.26 7.57
CA PRO A 38 7.65 12.07 9.00
C PRO A 38 7.05 13.27 9.74
N ILE A 39 6.62 13.05 10.97
CA ILE A 39 6.17 14.11 11.87
C ILE A 39 7.14 14.22 13.04
N THR A 40 7.13 15.40 13.70
CA THR A 40 7.76 15.60 15.01
C THR A 40 6.71 15.37 16.08
N ASP A 41 7.06 14.64 17.15
CA ASP A 41 6.15 14.38 18.25
C ASP A 41 5.85 15.66 19.05
N GLU A 42 4.58 15.87 19.34
CA GLU A 42 4.15 16.79 20.39
C GLU A 42 4.38 16.10 21.75
N PRO A 43 5.14 16.71 22.68
CA PRO A 43 5.44 16.08 23.97
C PRO A 43 4.17 15.75 24.77
N GLY A 44 4.15 14.57 25.38
CA GLY A 44 3.04 14.14 26.24
C GLY A 44 1.87 13.49 25.50
N LEU A 45 1.83 13.55 24.18
CA LEU A 45 0.79 12.87 23.41
C LEU A 45 1.18 11.40 23.10
N PRO A 46 0.19 10.48 23.08
CA PRO A 46 0.42 9.11 22.72
C PRO A 46 0.89 8.97 21.25
N ARG A 47 1.69 7.93 20.99
CA ARG A 47 2.26 7.63 19.67
C ARG A 47 1.46 6.53 18.98
N VAL A 48 0.98 6.82 17.79
CA VAL A 48 0.21 5.92 16.95
C VAL A 48 0.97 5.63 15.66
N LEU A 49 1.04 4.38 15.24
CA LEU A 49 1.60 3.99 13.95
C LEU A 49 0.49 3.53 13.00
N LEU A 50 0.42 4.15 11.81
CA LEU A 50 -0.36 3.64 10.69
C LEU A 50 0.50 2.75 9.79
N ILE A 51 0.03 1.52 9.55
CA ILE A 51 0.60 0.60 8.57
C ILE A 51 -0.48 0.24 7.56
N GLY A 52 -0.19 0.39 6.26
CA GLY A 52 -1.12 0.00 5.21
C GLY A 52 -0.70 0.53 3.85
N ASP A 53 -1.55 0.30 2.88
CA ASP A 53 -1.32 0.57 1.45
C ASP A 53 -1.73 2.00 1.02
N SER A 54 -2.04 2.17 -0.27
CA SER A 54 -2.46 3.45 -0.84
C SER A 54 -3.78 3.99 -0.29
N ILE A 55 -4.66 3.13 0.21
CA ILE A 55 -5.91 3.58 0.84
C ILE A 55 -5.57 4.32 2.14
N SER A 56 -4.70 3.73 2.96
CA SER A 56 -4.25 4.38 4.20
C SER A 56 -3.42 5.65 3.93
N MET A 57 -2.67 5.71 2.82
CA MET A 57 -2.02 6.94 2.39
C MET A 57 -3.05 8.05 2.16
N GLY A 58 -4.16 7.73 1.49
CA GLY A 58 -5.21 8.70 1.20
C GLY A 58 -5.90 9.29 2.43
N TYR A 59 -6.12 8.49 3.48
CA TYR A 59 -6.74 9.01 4.71
C TYR A 59 -5.73 9.50 5.77
N THR A 60 -4.41 9.34 5.58
CA THR A 60 -3.40 9.72 6.60
C THR A 60 -3.48 11.19 6.99
N LEU A 61 -3.46 12.12 6.02
CA LEU A 61 -3.47 13.55 6.32
C LEU A 61 -4.78 14.01 7.00
N PRO A 62 -5.97 13.63 6.49
CA PRO A 62 -7.22 13.92 7.19
C PRO A 62 -7.27 13.32 8.61
N THR A 63 -6.72 12.11 8.83
CA THR A 63 -6.67 11.53 10.18
C THR A 63 -5.74 12.32 11.10
N ARG A 64 -4.60 12.82 10.59
CA ARG A 64 -3.72 13.72 11.35
C ARG A 64 -4.44 15.00 11.78
N GLU A 65 -5.29 15.56 10.90
CA GLU A 65 -6.11 16.75 11.22
C GLU A 65 -7.07 16.48 12.39
N VAL A 66 -7.79 15.34 12.36
CA VAL A 66 -8.76 14.97 13.40
C VAL A 66 -8.07 14.67 14.74
N LEU A 67 -6.88 14.07 14.71
CA LEU A 67 -6.10 13.69 15.90
C LEU A 67 -5.15 14.79 16.40
N LYS A 68 -5.15 15.97 15.80
CA LYS A 68 -4.30 17.09 16.22
C LYS A 68 -4.54 17.43 17.69
N GLY A 69 -3.45 17.52 18.47
CA GLY A 69 -3.49 17.74 19.92
C GLY A 69 -4.01 16.56 20.75
N LYS A 70 -4.25 15.40 20.15
CA LYS A 70 -4.74 14.18 20.81
C LYS A 70 -3.78 13.01 20.69
N ALA A 71 -3.08 12.89 19.57
CA ALA A 71 -2.11 11.82 19.32
C ALA A 71 -1.10 12.21 18.25
N ASN A 72 0.12 11.67 18.36
CA ASN A 72 1.16 11.75 17.34
C ASN A 72 0.95 10.62 16.32
N LEU A 73 0.31 10.93 15.19
CA LEU A 73 0.02 9.93 14.16
C LEU A 73 1.16 9.80 13.16
N HIS A 74 2.01 8.82 13.40
CA HIS A 74 3.07 8.37 12.47
C HIS A 74 2.52 7.44 11.40
N ARG A 75 3.29 7.30 10.34
CA ARG A 75 3.03 6.35 9.28
C ARG A 75 4.34 5.70 8.82
N ILE A 76 4.30 4.45 8.36
CA ILE A 76 5.42 3.84 7.65
C ILE A 76 5.80 4.69 6.43
N PRO A 77 7.11 4.81 6.08
CA PRO A 77 7.58 5.76 5.06
C PRO A 77 7.34 5.29 3.62
N THR A 78 6.44 4.33 3.42
CA THR A 78 6.15 3.73 2.12
C THR A 78 4.73 3.19 2.05
N ASN A 79 4.32 2.74 0.87
CA ASN A 79 3.16 1.87 0.72
C ASN A 79 3.46 0.50 1.36
N GLY A 80 2.57 0.01 2.23
CA GLY A 80 2.74 -1.23 2.97
C GLY A 80 2.68 -2.52 2.13
N GLY A 81 2.20 -2.42 0.89
CA GLY A 81 2.13 -3.54 -0.04
C GLY A 81 1.26 -4.71 0.43
N SER A 82 1.69 -5.92 0.11
CA SER A 82 1.08 -7.17 0.54
C SER A 82 1.58 -7.61 1.93
N THR A 83 0.95 -8.64 2.50
CA THR A 83 1.46 -9.27 3.73
C THR A 83 2.88 -9.82 3.58
N ARG A 84 3.30 -10.25 2.37
CA ARG A 84 4.69 -10.62 2.08
C ARG A 84 5.66 -9.46 2.31
N ASP A 85 5.29 -8.27 1.80
CA ASP A 85 6.08 -7.05 2.02
C ASP A 85 6.13 -6.68 3.51
N GLY A 86 4.99 -6.85 4.20
CA GLY A 86 4.87 -6.65 5.63
C GLY A 86 5.85 -7.53 6.41
N VAL A 87 5.81 -8.86 6.19
CA VAL A 87 6.70 -9.83 6.86
C VAL A 87 8.16 -9.50 6.63
N ALA A 88 8.53 -9.05 5.43
CA ALA A 88 9.90 -8.69 5.10
C ALA A 88 10.38 -7.39 5.76
N LYS A 89 9.48 -6.45 6.09
CA LYS A 89 9.86 -5.08 6.47
C LYS A 89 9.37 -4.64 7.85
N ILE A 90 8.53 -5.43 8.52
CA ILE A 90 7.84 -5.01 9.75
C ILE A 90 8.80 -4.49 10.84
N GLU A 91 9.94 -5.14 11.04
CA GLU A 91 10.92 -4.71 12.05
C GLU A 91 11.46 -3.31 11.77
N SER A 92 11.73 -3.01 10.51
CA SER A 92 12.20 -1.68 10.11
C SER A 92 11.11 -0.61 10.26
N TRP A 93 9.84 -0.99 10.14
CA TRP A 93 8.71 -0.08 10.30
C TRP A 93 8.35 0.17 11.77
N LEU A 94 8.46 -0.86 12.60
CA LEU A 94 8.26 -0.74 14.03
C LEU A 94 9.37 0.09 14.68
N GLY A 95 10.61 -0.06 14.20
CA GLY A 95 11.77 0.64 14.75
C GLY A 95 12.00 0.31 16.22
N SER A 96 12.74 1.17 16.91
CA SER A 96 13.03 1.06 18.36
C SER A 96 12.07 1.88 19.23
N GLY A 97 11.12 2.60 18.63
CA GLY A 97 10.20 3.48 19.33
C GLY A 97 9.08 2.72 20.05
N LYS A 98 8.56 3.32 21.13
CA LYS A 98 7.34 2.85 21.78
C LYS A 98 6.12 3.30 20.98
N TRP A 99 5.15 2.40 20.78
CA TRP A 99 3.85 2.68 20.18
C TRP A 99 2.74 2.41 21.21
N ASP A 100 1.80 3.32 21.36
CA ASP A 100 0.62 3.11 22.20
C ASP A 100 -0.47 2.37 21.41
N VAL A 101 -0.61 2.70 20.12
CA VAL A 101 -1.55 2.04 19.19
C VAL A 101 -0.84 1.79 17.86
N ILE A 102 -1.09 0.62 17.27
CA ILE A 102 -0.76 0.32 15.86
C ILE A 102 -2.07 0.03 15.15
N HIS A 103 -2.44 0.90 14.20
CA HIS A 103 -3.58 0.72 13.31
C HIS A 103 -3.06 0.23 11.96
N PHE A 104 -3.51 -0.93 11.51
CA PHE A 104 -2.91 -1.58 10.35
C PHE A 104 -3.93 -2.25 9.43
N ASN A 105 -3.57 -2.34 8.14
CA ASN A 105 -4.33 -3.03 7.10
C ASN A 105 -3.39 -3.73 6.12
N TRP A 106 -3.81 -4.90 5.66
CA TRP A 106 -3.36 -5.59 4.45
C TRP A 106 -4.55 -6.30 3.81
N GLY A 107 -4.51 -6.50 2.49
CA GLY A 107 -5.51 -7.24 1.74
C GLY A 107 -5.54 -6.87 0.26
N LEU A 108 -5.74 -5.59 -0.09
CA LEU A 108 -5.87 -5.16 -1.50
C LEU A 108 -4.66 -5.50 -2.39
N HIS A 109 -3.47 -5.62 -1.80
CA HIS A 109 -2.27 -6.05 -2.53
C HIS A 109 -2.11 -7.57 -2.52
N ASP A 110 -2.62 -8.28 -1.51
CA ASP A 110 -2.61 -9.73 -1.41
C ASP A 110 -3.56 -10.37 -2.41
N LEU A 111 -4.81 -9.91 -2.44
CA LEU A 111 -5.87 -10.41 -3.33
C LEU A 111 -5.67 -10.03 -4.80
N LYS A 112 -4.69 -9.15 -5.10
CA LYS A 112 -4.41 -8.71 -6.45
C LYS A 112 -3.84 -9.86 -7.29
N HIS A 113 -4.44 -10.09 -8.46
CA HIS A 113 -3.96 -11.03 -9.47
C HIS A 113 -2.84 -10.39 -10.27
N PHE A 114 -1.65 -10.98 -10.21
CA PHE A 114 -0.45 -10.37 -10.77
C PHE A 114 0.55 -11.44 -11.22
N LYS A 115 1.04 -11.32 -12.45
CA LYS A 115 2.05 -12.20 -13.02
C LYS A 115 2.94 -11.43 -14.00
N ASP A 116 4.22 -11.74 -14.01
CA ASP A 116 5.22 -11.21 -14.96
C ASP A 116 5.19 -9.67 -15.12
N GLY A 117 5.04 -8.97 -13.97
CA GLY A 117 5.01 -7.50 -13.95
C GLY A 117 3.68 -6.87 -14.38
N LYS A 118 2.63 -7.68 -14.65
CA LYS A 118 1.34 -7.21 -15.15
C LYS A 118 0.18 -7.67 -14.26
N MET A 119 -0.85 -6.84 -14.20
CA MET A 119 -2.14 -7.20 -13.60
C MET A 119 -2.92 -8.03 -14.62
N ASP A 120 -3.33 -9.24 -14.20
CA ASP A 120 -4.11 -10.18 -15.01
C ASP A 120 -5.10 -10.91 -14.09
N PRO A 121 -6.41 -10.75 -14.25
CA PRO A 121 -7.41 -11.40 -13.39
C PRO A 121 -7.38 -12.93 -13.46
N ASN A 122 -6.73 -13.52 -14.48
CA ASN A 122 -6.54 -14.97 -14.60
C ASN A 122 -5.21 -15.45 -13.96
N ALA A 123 -4.36 -14.54 -13.51
CA ALA A 123 -3.13 -14.90 -12.82
C ALA A 123 -3.43 -15.32 -11.37
N PRO A 124 -2.49 -16.03 -10.70
CA PRO A 124 -2.60 -16.25 -9.26
C PRO A 124 -2.64 -14.93 -8.48
N GLN A 125 -3.28 -14.94 -7.32
CA GLN A 125 -3.21 -13.84 -6.36
C GLN A 125 -1.78 -13.68 -5.84
N VAL A 126 -1.39 -12.45 -5.45
CA VAL A 126 -0.07 -12.17 -4.86
C VAL A 126 0.15 -13.02 -3.61
N SER A 127 -0.82 -13.09 -2.73
CA SER A 127 -0.86 -14.06 -1.62
C SER A 127 -2.26 -14.67 -1.62
N ASN A 128 -2.37 -15.97 -1.78
CA ASN A 128 -3.66 -16.64 -1.65
C ASN A 128 -4.18 -16.56 -0.19
N PRO A 129 -5.45 -16.89 0.10
CA PRO A 129 -6.01 -16.76 1.43
C PRO A 129 -5.25 -17.51 2.54
N GLU A 130 -4.66 -18.68 2.25
CA GLU A 130 -3.89 -19.47 3.21
C GLU A 130 -2.56 -18.78 3.55
N GLU A 131 -1.87 -18.29 2.55
CA GLU A 131 -0.64 -17.54 2.73
C GLU A 131 -0.90 -16.20 3.42
N TYR A 132 -1.96 -15.50 3.03
CA TYR A 132 -2.40 -14.28 3.70
C TYR A 132 -2.65 -14.51 5.20
N GLU A 133 -3.38 -15.59 5.56
CA GLU A 133 -3.63 -15.94 6.96
C GLU A 133 -2.32 -16.18 7.72
N LYS A 134 -1.42 -17.00 7.17
CA LYS A 134 -0.11 -17.29 7.76
C LYS A 134 0.68 -16.01 8.03
N ASN A 135 0.80 -15.16 7.01
CA ASN A 135 1.56 -13.92 7.09
C ASN A 135 0.92 -12.92 8.07
N LEU A 136 -0.42 -12.79 8.06
CA LEU A 136 -1.13 -11.89 8.95
C LEU A 136 -0.96 -12.31 10.43
N ARG A 137 -1.01 -13.61 10.72
CA ARG A 137 -0.73 -14.14 12.08
C ARG A 137 0.68 -13.81 12.54
N GLU A 138 1.66 -13.95 11.66
CA GLU A 138 3.06 -13.61 11.95
C GLU A 138 3.21 -12.10 12.22
N LEU A 139 2.64 -11.26 11.38
CA LEU A 139 2.65 -9.80 11.53
C LEU A 139 2.02 -9.36 12.85
N VAL A 140 0.83 -9.90 13.17
CA VAL A 140 0.14 -9.60 14.44
C VAL A 140 1.00 -9.99 15.65
N LYS A 141 1.65 -11.16 15.61
CA LYS A 141 2.54 -11.58 16.72
C LYS A 141 3.70 -10.61 16.92
N ARG A 142 4.36 -10.18 15.84
CA ARG A 142 5.48 -9.22 15.92
C ARG A 142 5.01 -7.85 16.42
N MET A 143 3.88 -7.35 15.93
CA MET A 143 3.32 -6.09 16.43
C MET A 143 2.89 -6.19 17.89
N LYS A 144 2.32 -7.30 18.36
CA LYS A 144 1.98 -7.52 19.77
C LYS A 144 3.21 -7.50 20.69
N ALA A 145 4.36 -7.96 20.21
CA ALA A 145 5.60 -7.93 20.97
C ALA A 145 6.07 -6.51 21.34
N THR A 146 5.58 -5.48 20.66
CA THR A 146 5.85 -4.07 21.00
C THR A 146 5.10 -3.58 22.24
N GLY A 147 4.07 -4.32 22.69
CA GLY A 147 3.16 -3.90 23.76
C GLY A 147 2.07 -2.90 23.32
N ALA A 148 2.03 -2.52 22.07
CA ALA A 148 1.01 -1.62 21.54
C ALA A 148 -0.37 -2.28 21.48
N LYS A 149 -1.43 -1.49 21.62
CA LYS A 149 -2.80 -1.90 21.27
C LYS A 149 -2.94 -1.99 19.77
N LEU A 150 -3.50 -3.09 19.27
CA LEU A 150 -3.61 -3.36 17.84
C LEU A 150 -5.03 -3.17 17.35
N ILE A 151 -5.17 -2.47 16.20
CA ILE A 151 -6.44 -2.29 15.50
C ILE A 151 -6.22 -2.71 14.04
N PHE A 152 -6.93 -3.74 13.60
CA PHE A 152 -6.95 -4.15 12.19
C PHE A 152 -8.08 -3.43 11.45
N ALA A 153 -7.75 -2.68 10.39
CA ALA A 153 -8.75 -2.13 9.50
C ALA A 153 -9.10 -3.13 8.40
N THR A 154 -10.39 -3.41 8.21
CA THR A 154 -10.84 -4.31 7.16
C THR A 154 -10.49 -3.76 5.77
N THR A 155 -10.20 -4.67 4.84
CA THR A 155 -9.97 -4.32 3.43
C THR A 155 -11.22 -3.70 2.84
N THR A 156 -11.10 -2.50 2.29
CA THR A 156 -12.21 -1.78 1.66
C THR A 156 -12.72 -2.49 0.41
N PRO A 157 -13.98 -2.26 -0.01
CA PRO A 157 -14.57 -2.97 -1.14
C PRO A 157 -13.79 -2.86 -2.44
N VAL A 158 -13.79 -3.95 -3.21
CA VAL A 158 -13.26 -4.01 -4.58
C VAL A 158 -14.43 -3.88 -5.55
N PRO A 159 -14.59 -2.74 -6.25
CA PRO A 159 -15.66 -2.58 -7.24
C PRO A 159 -15.36 -3.38 -8.52
N ASP A 160 -16.41 -3.71 -9.26
CA ASP A 160 -16.29 -4.34 -10.58
C ASP A 160 -15.38 -3.54 -11.51
N GLY A 161 -14.59 -4.24 -12.32
CA GLY A 161 -13.65 -3.63 -13.27
C GLY A 161 -12.37 -3.08 -12.64
N SER A 162 -12.15 -3.25 -11.33
CA SER A 162 -10.88 -2.87 -10.69
C SER A 162 -9.71 -3.65 -11.27
N SER A 163 -8.68 -2.93 -11.72
CA SER A 163 -7.52 -3.52 -12.38
C SER A 163 -6.86 -4.60 -11.52
N GLY A 164 -6.74 -5.82 -12.08
CA GLY A 164 -6.08 -6.97 -11.46
C GLY A 164 -6.77 -7.48 -10.19
N ARG A 165 -8.05 -7.19 -9.98
CA ARG A 165 -8.83 -7.64 -8.81
C ARG A 165 -10.18 -8.17 -9.25
N VAL A 166 -10.70 -9.10 -8.48
CA VAL A 166 -12.04 -9.69 -8.68
C VAL A 166 -12.95 -9.17 -7.56
N ALA A 167 -14.10 -8.62 -7.96
CA ALA A 167 -15.10 -8.15 -7.00
C ALA A 167 -15.54 -9.29 -6.06
N GLY A 168 -15.66 -9.01 -4.77
CA GLY A 168 -15.99 -9.98 -3.74
C GLY A 168 -14.80 -10.74 -3.15
N ASP A 169 -13.59 -10.62 -3.70
CA ASP A 169 -12.40 -11.19 -3.07
C ASP A 169 -12.05 -10.47 -1.75
N ASP A 170 -12.33 -9.18 -1.66
CA ASP A 170 -12.21 -8.41 -0.41
C ASP A 170 -12.98 -9.05 0.76
N ALA A 171 -14.19 -9.54 0.53
CA ALA A 171 -14.98 -10.24 1.54
C ALA A 171 -14.31 -11.56 2.00
N LYS A 172 -13.67 -12.31 1.08
CA LYS A 172 -12.94 -13.54 1.41
C LYS A 172 -11.74 -13.24 2.32
N TYR A 173 -10.95 -12.21 1.99
CA TYR A 173 -9.79 -11.81 2.78
C TYR A 173 -10.20 -11.22 4.13
N ASN A 174 -11.27 -10.45 4.18
CA ASN A 174 -11.84 -9.94 5.43
C ASN A 174 -12.34 -11.08 6.34
N ALA A 175 -12.93 -12.15 5.78
CA ALA A 175 -13.31 -13.32 6.57
C ALA A 175 -12.09 -14.04 7.18
N VAL A 176 -10.98 -14.13 6.44
CA VAL A 176 -9.70 -14.65 6.97
C VAL A 176 -9.19 -13.75 8.10
N ALA A 177 -9.13 -12.43 7.86
CA ALA A 177 -8.66 -11.48 8.85
C ALA A 177 -9.50 -11.48 10.12
N ALA A 178 -10.84 -11.62 10.01
CA ALA A 178 -11.74 -11.71 11.14
C ALA A 178 -11.43 -12.93 12.05
N ARG A 179 -11.08 -14.09 11.46
CA ARG A 179 -10.62 -15.25 12.24
C ARG A 179 -9.31 -14.95 12.96
N VAL A 180 -8.32 -14.42 12.25
CA VAL A 180 -7.00 -14.11 12.82
C VAL A 180 -7.11 -13.10 13.96
N THR A 181 -7.86 -12.02 13.76
CA THR A 181 -8.04 -10.97 14.77
C THR A 181 -8.79 -11.48 16.00
N LYS A 182 -9.83 -12.30 15.81
CA LYS A 182 -10.56 -12.97 16.90
C LYS A 182 -9.63 -13.88 17.71
N ASP A 183 -8.90 -14.77 17.05
CA ASP A 183 -8.00 -15.74 17.70
C ASP A 183 -6.88 -15.06 18.48
N LEU A 184 -6.42 -13.92 18.00
CA LEU A 184 -5.29 -13.19 18.59
C LEU A 184 -5.72 -11.98 19.44
N GLY A 185 -7.01 -11.75 19.64
CA GLY A 185 -7.52 -10.67 20.48
C GLY A 185 -7.12 -9.28 19.95
N VAL A 186 -7.33 -9.03 18.65
CA VAL A 186 -7.09 -7.75 17.97
C VAL A 186 -8.42 -7.06 17.70
N SER A 187 -8.52 -5.77 17.97
CA SER A 187 -9.71 -4.97 17.65
C SER A 187 -9.87 -4.81 16.14
N ILE A 188 -11.11 -4.69 15.66
CA ILE A 188 -11.42 -4.46 14.24
C ILE A 188 -11.99 -3.05 14.07
N ASP A 189 -11.44 -2.32 13.11
CA ASP A 189 -12.01 -1.14 12.48
C ASP A 189 -12.64 -1.55 11.16
N ASP A 190 -13.97 -1.66 11.11
CA ASP A 190 -14.69 -2.17 9.93
C ASP A 190 -14.91 -1.07 8.89
N LEU A 191 -13.84 -0.74 8.15
CA LEU A 191 -13.88 0.20 7.04
C LEU A 191 -14.67 -0.36 5.84
N HIS A 192 -14.73 -1.69 5.69
CA HIS A 192 -15.51 -2.32 4.62
C HIS A 192 -17.00 -2.03 4.81
N ALA A 193 -17.55 -2.34 5.98
CA ALA A 193 -18.95 -2.08 6.27
C ALA A 193 -19.32 -0.59 6.20
N LEU A 194 -18.42 0.30 6.61
CA LEU A 194 -18.59 1.73 6.45
C LEU A 194 -18.76 2.15 4.98
N CYS A 195 -17.99 1.54 4.07
CA CYS A 195 -17.96 1.94 2.67
C CYS A 195 -19.12 1.36 1.86
N VAL A 196 -19.56 0.13 2.12
CA VAL A 196 -20.57 -0.58 1.31
C VAL A 196 -21.79 0.27 0.96
N PRO A 197 -22.47 0.96 1.90
CA PRO A 197 -23.66 1.75 1.58
C PRO A 197 -23.37 3.05 0.82
N LYS A 198 -22.09 3.41 0.63
CA LYS A 198 -21.64 4.67 0.05
C LYS A 198 -20.66 4.51 -1.11
N LEU A 199 -20.51 3.32 -1.67
CA LEU A 199 -19.54 3.03 -2.72
C LEU A 199 -19.65 3.98 -3.92
N ALA A 200 -20.87 4.18 -4.44
CA ALA A 200 -21.08 5.04 -5.61
C ALA A 200 -20.70 6.51 -5.36
N ASP A 201 -20.90 6.98 -4.14
CA ASP A 201 -20.61 8.35 -3.75
C ASP A 201 -19.11 8.54 -3.46
N TRP A 202 -18.49 7.60 -2.76
CA TRP A 202 -17.16 7.76 -2.17
C TRP A 202 -16.03 7.15 -2.99
N GLN A 203 -16.27 6.04 -3.70
CA GLN A 203 -15.22 5.34 -4.43
C GLN A 203 -15.13 5.81 -5.88
N LEU A 204 -13.96 5.73 -6.47
CA LEU A 204 -13.76 5.99 -7.90
C LEU A 204 -14.32 4.82 -8.72
N PRO A 205 -14.96 5.06 -9.86
CA PRO A 205 -15.48 3.99 -10.73
C PRO A 205 -14.36 3.02 -11.15
N GLN A 206 -14.63 1.72 -11.05
CA GLN A 206 -13.68 0.64 -11.44
C GLN A 206 -12.29 0.78 -10.78
N ASN A 207 -12.25 1.33 -9.58
CA ASN A 207 -11.01 1.64 -8.88
C ASN A 207 -11.18 1.47 -7.37
N VAL A 208 -10.19 0.89 -6.71
CA VAL A 208 -10.21 0.68 -5.25
C VAL A 208 -10.01 1.97 -4.45
N HIS A 209 -9.56 3.06 -5.09
CA HIS A 209 -9.32 4.34 -4.43
C HIS A 209 -10.59 5.17 -4.27
N PHE A 210 -10.52 6.16 -3.39
CA PHE A 210 -11.65 6.97 -2.99
C PHE A 210 -11.53 8.41 -3.51
N LYS A 211 -12.66 9.08 -3.61
CA LYS A 211 -12.77 10.52 -3.75
C LYS A 211 -12.41 11.20 -2.41
N PRO A 212 -12.14 12.52 -2.39
CA PRO A 212 -11.76 13.23 -1.15
C PRO A 212 -12.74 13.04 0.01
N GLU A 213 -14.05 13.08 -0.25
CA GLU A 213 -15.10 12.87 0.75
C GLU A 213 -15.06 11.45 1.34
N GLY A 214 -14.79 10.43 0.54
CA GLY A 214 -14.64 9.06 1.01
C GLY A 214 -13.39 8.90 1.90
N TYR A 215 -12.26 9.48 1.50
CA TYR A 215 -11.07 9.49 2.35
C TYR A 215 -11.28 10.24 3.68
N ARG A 216 -12.08 11.31 3.69
CA ARG A 216 -12.44 12.02 4.93
C ARG A 216 -13.27 11.14 5.85
N ALA A 217 -14.28 10.46 5.33
CA ALA A 217 -15.11 9.54 6.10
C ALA A 217 -14.30 8.37 6.70
N LEU A 218 -13.37 7.80 5.90
CA LEU A 218 -12.43 6.80 6.40
C LEU A 218 -11.55 7.35 7.53
N ALA A 219 -11.03 8.56 7.37
CA ALA A 219 -10.18 9.22 8.36
C ALA A 219 -10.90 9.46 9.70
N GLU A 220 -12.15 9.92 9.66
CA GLU A 220 -12.99 10.14 10.85
C GLU A 220 -13.23 8.83 11.60
N LYS A 221 -13.53 7.74 10.88
CA LYS A 221 -13.71 6.39 11.47
C LYS A 221 -12.41 5.88 12.09
N VAL A 222 -11.28 5.95 11.37
CA VAL A 222 -9.96 5.55 11.86
C VAL A 222 -9.57 6.35 13.12
N ALA A 223 -9.77 7.67 13.11
CA ALA A 223 -9.49 8.52 14.27
C ALA A 223 -10.33 8.13 15.48
N ALA A 224 -11.62 7.85 15.29
CA ALA A 224 -12.52 7.43 16.37
C ALA A 224 -12.09 6.11 17.01
N GLU A 225 -11.67 5.11 16.21
CA GLU A 225 -11.17 3.84 16.73
C GLU A 225 -9.85 3.99 17.48
N ILE A 226 -8.95 4.84 16.99
CA ILE A 226 -7.69 5.17 17.68
C ILE A 226 -7.99 5.85 19.02
N GLU A 227 -8.86 6.88 19.06
CA GLU A 227 -9.24 7.55 20.30
C GLU A 227 -9.89 6.59 21.30
N ALA A 228 -10.75 5.68 20.83
CA ALA A 228 -11.36 4.66 21.68
C ALA A 228 -10.33 3.70 22.28
N ALA A 229 -9.32 3.30 21.50
CA ALA A 229 -8.24 2.45 21.97
C ALA A 229 -7.35 3.17 23.00
N LEU A 230 -7.08 4.45 22.83
CA LEU A 230 -6.24 5.23 23.75
C LEU A 230 -6.91 5.46 25.13
N LYS A 231 -8.25 5.42 25.21
CA LYS A 231 -9.01 5.58 26.47
C LYS A 231 -9.10 4.31 27.32
N LYS A 232 -8.88 3.14 26.74
CA LYS A 232 -8.88 1.83 27.41
C LYS A 232 -7.53 1.51 28.01
#